data_e3c141fe66d53be6fc491170d2151d65
#
_entry.id   e3c141fe66d53be6fc491170d2151d65
#
_cell.length_a   1.000
_cell.length_b   1.000
_cell.length_c   1.000
_cell.angle_alpha   90.00
_cell.angle_beta   90.00
_cell.angle_gamma   90.00
#
_symmetry.space_group_name_H-M   'P 1'
#
loop_
_entity.id
_entity.type
_entity.pdbx_description
1 polymer ?
#
loop_
_entity_poly.entity_id
_entity_poly.type
_entity_poly.pdbx_seq_one_letter_code
_entity_poly.pdbx_strand_id
1 'polypeptide(L)'
;MIGTVNKNNYTPFKQIGSVYIVSWNPKEQGNYITCNQESIKLNKHMSYEQIVAKLIRVRYTSDEEMALINNALLDLSNIANNDEYNEYQSWRTKCKEVAKNYINENEEVK
;
A
#
# COMPACT_ATOMS: atom_id res chain seq x y z
N MET A 1 5.44 -12.93 -1.60
CA MET A 1 5.71 -13.39 -2.98
C MET A 1 6.58 -12.36 -3.69
N ILE A 2 7.46 -12.81 -4.58
CA ILE A 2 8.26 -11.91 -5.40
C ILE A 2 7.65 -11.88 -6.81
N GLY A 3 7.38 -10.68 -7.29
CA GLY A 3 6.85 -10.47 -8.63
C GLY A 3 7.87 -9.83 -9.54
N THR A 4 7.67 -9.97 -10.84
CA THR A 4 8.50 -9.35 -11.87
C THR A 4 7.61 -8.62 -12.85
N VAL A 5 7.90 -7.34 -13.09
CA VAL A 5 7.15 -6.52 -14.03
C VAL A 5 8.09 -5.75 -14.94
N ASN A 6 7.60 -5.40 -16.15
CA ASN A 6 8.34 -4.53 -17.05
C ASN A 6 8.51 -3.17 -16.36
N LYS A 7 9.69 -2.57 -16.53
CA LYS A 7 10.04 -1.31 -15.89
C LYS A 7 9.01 -0.19 -16.15
N ASN A 8 8.41 -0.17 -17.33
CA ASN A 8 7.43 0.85 -17.71
C ASN A 8 6.02 0.56 -17.19
N ASN A 9 5.78 -0.65 -16.68
CA ASN A 9 4.46 -1.10 -16.24
C ASN A 9 4.34 -1.22 -14.72
N TYR A 10 5.37 -0.83 -13.98
CA TYR A 10 5.33 -0.93 -12.52
C TYR A 10 4.34 0.07 -11.93
N THR A 11 3.45 -0.44 -11.09
CA THR A 11 2.54 0.38 -10.29
C THR A 11 2.31 -0.32 -8.94
N PRO A 12 2.34 0.42 -7.82
CA PRO A 12 2.12 -0.19 -6.51
C PRO A 12 0.75 -0.82 -6.31
N PHE A 13 -0.27 -0.32 -6.99
CA PHE A 13 -1.64 -0.82 -6.86
C PHE A 13 -2.24 -1.00 -8.25
N LYS A 14 -2.22 -2.24 -8.73
CA LYS A 14 -2.81 -2.58 -10.03
C LYS A 14 -4.16 -3.22 -9.82
N GLN A 15 -5.20 -2.62 -10.37
CA GLN A 15 -6.56 -3.12 -10.25
C GLN A 15 -6.93 -4.02 -11.43
N ILE A 16 -7.45 -5.19 -11.12
CA ILE A 16 -8.03 -6.11 -12.10
C ILE A 16 -9.39 -6.53 -11.54
N GLY A 17 -10.44 -5.80 -11.95
CA GLY A 17 -11.77 -6.01 -11.38
C GLY A 17 -11.81 -5.66 -9.90
N SER A 18 -12.19 -6.59 -9.05
CA SER A 18 -12.21 -6.42 -7.60
C SER A 18 -10.92 -6.90 -6.92
N VAL A 19 -9.96 -7.36 -7.72
CA VAL A 19 -8.66 -7.83 -7.21
C VAL A 19 -7.63 -6.73 -7.40
N TYR A 20 -6.84 -6.48 -6.35
CA TYR A 20 -5.71 -5.55 -6.42
C TYR A 20 -4.42 -6.33 -6.27
N ILE A 21 -3.50 -6.09 -7.18
CA ILE A 21 -2.12 -6.60 -7.07
C ILE A 21 -1.32 -5.47 -6.45
N VAL A 22 -0.89 -5.68 -5.20
CA VAL A 22 -0.16 -4.69 -4.41
C VAL A 22 1.32 -5.03 -4.47
N SER A 23 2.14 -4.05 -4.83
CA SER A 23 3.59 -4.23 -5.00
C SER A 23 4.35 -3.17 -4.21
N TRP A 24 5.50 -3.58 -3.64
CA TRP A 24 6.37 -2.68 -2.89
C TRP A 24 7.82 -3.15 -2.98
N ASN A 25 8.74 -2.31 -2.53
CA ASN A 25 10.20 -2.56 -2.58
C ASN A 25 10.70 -2.91 -4.00
N PRO A 26 10.45 -2.03 -5.00
CA PRO A 26 10.91 -2.30 -6.36
C PRO A 26 12.43 -2.24 -6.45
N LYS A 27 13.00 -3.17 -7.23
CA LYS A 27 14.43 -3.19 -7.54
C LYS A 27 14.61 -3.37 -9.03
N GLU A 28 15.36 -2.47 -9.64
CA GLU A 28 15.63 -2.53 -11.08
C GLU A 28 16.60 -3.66 -11.43
N GLN A 29 16.23 -4.42 -12.47
CA GLN A 29 17.02 -5.52 -13.00
C GLN A 29 17.01 -5.40 -14.53
N GLY A 30 17.85 -4.50 -15.06
CA GLY A 30 17.86 -4.25 -16.51
C GLY A 30 16.55 -3.62 -16.97
N ASN A 31 15.80 -4.30 -17.82
CA ASN A 31 14.55 -3.79 -18.39
C ASN A 31 13.31 -4.12 -17.56
N TYR A 32 13.49 -4.80 -16.44
CA TYR A 32 12.35 -5.17 -15.58
C TYR A 32 12.64 -4.82 -14.13
N ILE A 33 11.59 -4.91 -13.31
CA ILE A 33 11.63 -4.62 -11.89
C ILE A 33 11.19 -5.87 -11.13
N THR A 34 11.98 -6.27 -10.13
CA THR A 34 11.53 -7.24 -9.14
C THR A 34 10.97 -6.49 -7.95
N CYS A 35 9.93 -7.02 -7.34
CA CYS A 35 9.26 -6.38 -6.21
C CYS A 35 8.58 -7.42 -5.34
N ASN A 36 8.29 -7.05 -4.10
CA ASN A 36 7.38 -7.83 -3.27
C ASN A 36 5.97 -7.61 -3.82
N GLN A 37 5.17 -8.66 -3.88
CA GLN A 37 3.87 -8.58 -4.51
C GLN A 37 2.87 -9.48 -3.80
N GLU A 38 1.65 -9.00 -3.64
CA GLU A 38 0.56 -9.78 -3.07
C GLU A 38 -0.75 -9.35 -3.71
N SER A 39 -1.64 -10.31 -3.97
CA SER A 39 -2.96 -9.99 -4.48
C SER A 39 -3.99 -10.06 -3.37
N ILE A 40 -4.90 -9.09 -3.35
CA ILE A 40 -6.00 -9.05 -2.40
C ILE A 40 -7.30 -8.79 -3.14
N LYS A 41 -8.39 -9.28 -2.57
CA LYS A 41 -9.72 -9.07 -3.12
C LYS A 41 -10.52 -8.16 -2.19
N LEU A 42 -11.06 -7.09 -2.77
CA LEU A 42 -11.97 -6.20 -2.06
C LEU A 42 -13.40 -6.54 -2.44
N ASN A 43 -14.35 -6.16 -1.59
CA ASN A 43 -15.76 -6.33 -1.91
C ASN A 43 -16.54 -5.08 -1.51
N LYS A 44 -17.71 -4.90 -2.13
CA LYS A 44 -18.54 -3.70 -1.97
C LYS A 44 -19.18 -3.54 -0.59
N HIS A 45 -19.10 -4.59 0.24
CA HIS A 45 -19.66 -4.54 1.60
C HIS A 45 -18.66 -4.05 2.63
N MET A 46 -17.40 -3.91 2.25
CA MET A 46 -16.36 -3.42 3.14
C MET A 46 -16.49 -1.91 3.33
N SER A 47 -16.33 -1.45 4.57
CA SER A 47 -16.26 -0.01 4.85
C SER A 47 -14.93 0.57 4.36
N TYR A 48 -14.88 1.89 4.24
CA TYR A 48 -13.65 2.60 3.91
C TYR A 48 -12.51 2.20 4.86
N GLU A 49 -12.77 2.19 6.16
CA GLU A 49 -11.78 1.85 7.18
C GLU A 49 -11.29 0.40 7.04
N GLN A 50 -12.19 -0.52 6.73
CA GLN A 50 -11.82 -1.93 6.51
C GLN A 50 -10.92 -2.09 5.30
N ILE A 51 -11.22 -1.37 4.21
CA ILE A 51 -10.41 -1.43 2.99
C ILE A 51 -9.03 -0.85 3.26
N VAL A 52 -8.95 0.32 3.89
CA VAL A 52 -7.67 0.96 4.22
C VAL A 52 -6.82 0.02 5.08
N ALA A 53 -7.41 -0.56 6.13
CA ALA A 53 -6.69 -1.48 7.01
C ALA A 53 -6.16 -2.69 6.25
N LYS A 54 -6.96 -3.27 5.37
CA LYS A 54 -6.56 -4.42 4.58
C LYS A 54 -5.38 -4.11 3.66
N LEU A 55 -5.42 -2.95 3.00
CA LEU A 55 -4.34 -2.51 2.11
C LEU A 55 -3.05 -2.23 2.88
N ILE A 56 -3.15 -1.60 4.06
CA ILE A 56 -1.98 -1.35 4.90
C ILE A 56 -1.34 -2.68 5.34
N ARG A 57 -2.16 -3.65 5.76
CA ARG A 57 -1.69 -4.93 6.29
C ARG A 57 -1.00 -5.81 5.25
N VAL A 58 -1.20 -5.54 3.97
CA VAL A 58 -0.45 -6.24 2.92
C VAL A 58 1.05 -6.03 3.11
N ARG A 59 1.45 -4.81 3.46
CA ARG A 59 2.86 -4.44 3.58
C ARG A 59 3.35 -4.38 5.03
N TYR A 60 2.51 -3.90 5.96
CA TYR A 60 2.90 -3.66 7.35
C TYR A 60 1.99 -4.43 8.29
N THR A 61 2.58 -5.24 9.16
CA THR A 61 1.83 -5.87 10.26
C THR A 61 1.47 -4.82 11.31
N SER A 62 0.53 -5.15 12.19
CA SER A 62 0.18 -4.25 13.30
C SER A 62 1.38 -3.95 14.18
N ASP A 63 2.23 -4.95 14.44
CA ASP A 63 3.42 -4.78 15.26
C ASP A 63 4.44 -3.86 14.59
N GLU A 64 4.63 -4.02 13.29
CA GLU A 64 5.52 -3.15 12.52
C GLU A 64 5.02 -1.70 12.53
N GLU A 65 3.72 -1.51 12.35
CA GLU A 65 3.09 -0.20 12.39
C GLU A 65 3.31 0.48 13.74
N MET A 66 3.06 -0.25 14.83
CA MET A 66 3.27 0.28 16.18
C MET A 66 4.72 0.63 16.44
N ALA A 67 5.65 -0.20 15.98
CA ALA A 67 7.07 0.08 16.14
C ALA A 67 7.49 1.35 15.41
N LEU A 68 7.00 1.56 14.19
CA LEU A 68 7.30 2.77 13.42
C LEU A 68 6.76 4.01 14.10
N ILE A 69 5.53 3.96 14.60
CA ILE A 69 4.91 5.08 15.29
C ILE A 69 5.65 5.38 16.60
N ASN A 70 5.95 4.36 17.40
CA ASN A 70 6.66 4.53 18.66
C ASN A 70 8.05 5.12 18.46
N ASN A 71 8.79 4.65 17.47
CA ASN A 71 10.11 5.19 17.16
C ASN A 71 10.03 6.65 16.73
N ALA A 72 9.02 7.02 15.95
CA ALA A 72 8.80 8.42 15.56
C ALA A 72 8.48 9.30 16.77
N LEU A 73 7.67 8.80 17.70
CA LEU A 73 7.32 9.54 18.94
C LEU A 73 8.51 9.74 19.86
N LEU A 74 9.45 8.79 19.88
CA LEU A 74 10.64 8.89 20.72
C LEU A 74 11.61 9.98 20.25
N ASP A 75 11.53 10.38 19.00
CA ASP A 75 12.42 11.40 18.42
C ASP A 75 11.66 12.35 17.52
N LEU A 76 10.70 13.06 18.09
CA LEU A 76 9.85 14.01 17.36
C LEU A 76 10.63 15.13 16.68
N SER A 77 11.73 15.57 17.29
CA SER A 77 12.54 16.65 16.72
C SER A 77 13.20 16.26 15.41
N ASN A 78 13.31 14.95 15.14
CA ASN A 78 13.98 14.40 13.97
C ASN A 78 13.02 13.67 13.02
N ILE A 79 11.72 13.87 13.22
CA ILE A 79 10.70 13.13 12.47
C ILE A 79 10.80 13.37 10.96
N ALA A 80 11.20 14.56 10.54
CA ALA A 80 11.37 14.88 9.12
C ALA A 80 12.47 14.06 8.45
N ASN A 81 13.43 13.55 9.23
CA ASN A 81 14.54 12.74 8.75
C ASN A 81 14.32 11.24 8.98
N ASN A 82 13.15 10.85 9.49
CA ASN A 82 12.82 9.45 9.73
C ASN A 82 12.24 8.84 8.45
N ASP A 83 13.11 8.32 7.61
CA ASP A 83 12.72 7.79 6.29
C ASP A 83 11.73 6.64 6.37
N GLU A 84 11.91 5.75 7.34
CA GLU A 84 11.01 4.60 7.53
C GLU A 84 9.60 5.05 7.88
N TYR A 85 9.47 6.02 8.77
CA TYR A 85 8.18 6.56 9.16
C TYR A 85 7.53 7.31 8.01
N ASN A 86 8.30 8.10 7.27
CA ASN A 86 7.81 8.88 6.14
C ASN A 86 7.33 7.96 5.01
N GLU A 87 8.05 6.87 4.74
CA GLU A 87 7.65 5.87 3.78
C GLU A 87 6.35 5.18 4.19
N TYR A 88 6.21 4.86 5.46
CA TYR A 88 4.98 4.29 6.01
C TYR A 88 3.80 5.26 5.84
N GLN A 89 3.97 6.53 6.15
CA GLN A 89 2.91 7.53 5.98
C GLN A 89 2.51 7.72 4.52
N SER A 90 3.48 7.69 3.61
CA SER A 90 3.22 7.72 2.18
C SER A 90 2.37 6.52 1.74
N TRP A 91 2.69 5.33 2.25
CA TRP A 91 1.94 4.13 1.95
C TRP A 91 0.50 4.25 2.45
N ARG A 92 0.31 4.73 3.66
CA ARG A 92 -1.03 4.95 4.22
C ARG A 92 -1.86 5.89 3.36
N THR A 93 -1.25 6.98 2.90
CA THR A 93 -1.93 7.94 2.03
C THR A 93 -2.39 7.28 0.74
N LYS A 94 -1.55 6.48 0.12
CA LYS A 94 -1.90 5.73 -1.10
C LYS A 94 -3.02 4.74 -0.84
N CYS A 95 -2.98 4.03 0.28
CA CYS A 95 -4.04 3.09 0.66
C CYS A 95 -5.38 3.80 0.80
N LYS A 96 -5.39 4.99 1.38
CA LYS A 96 -6.61 5.80 1.53
C LYS A 96 -7.17 6.23 0.17
N GLU A 97 -6.29 6.63 -0.74
CA GLU A 97 -6.71 7.01 -2.11
C GLU A 97 -7.32 5.83 -2.86
N VAL A 98 -6.68 4.68 -2.78
CA VAL A 98 -7.17 3.46 -3.43
C VAL A 98 -8.54 3.06 -2.86
N ALA A 99 -8.68 3.10 -1.54
CA ALA A 99 -9.94 2.77 -0.88
C ALA A 99 -11.06 3.72 -1.30
N LYS A 100 -10.77 5.01 -1.36
CA LYS A 100 -11.73 6.02 -1.77
C LYS A 100 -12.18 5.82 -3.21
N ASN A 101 -11.23 5.54 -4.10
CA ASN A 101 -11.54 5.31 -5.51
C ASN A 101 -12.37 4.05 -5.70
N TYR A 102 -12.05 2.99 -4.97
CA TYR A 102 -12.81 1.74 -5.03
C TYR A 102 -14.27 1.95 -4.60
N ILE A 103 -14.49 2.68 -3.51
CA ILE A 103 -15.83 2.97 -3.02
C ILE A 103 -16.60 3.82 -4.03
N ASN A 104 -15.98 4.85 -4.59
CA ASN A 104 -16.62 5.71 -5.58
C ASN A 104 -17.02 4.93 -6.84
N GLU A 105 -16.16 4.04 -7.32
CA GLU A 105 -16.46 3.18 -8.47
C GLU A 105 -17.68 2.29 -8.21
N ASN A 106 -17.78 1.73 -7.00
CA ASN A 106 -18.89 0.85 -6.66
C ASN A 106 -20.19 1.61 -6.40
N GLU A 107 -20.12 2.84 -5.96
CA GLU A 107 -21.30 3.69 -5.80
C GLU A 107 -21.87 4.08 -7.15
N GLU A 108 -21.04 4.33 -8.15
CA GLU A 108 -21.48 4.69 -9.50
C GLU A 108 -22.23 3.56 -10.20
N VAL A 109 -21.99 2.32 -9.79
CA VAL A 109 -22.63 1.14 -10.38
C VAL A 109 -24.06 0.95 -9.88
N LYS A 110 -24.42 1.62 -8.82
CA LYS A 110 -25.80 1.56 -8.30
C LYS A 110 -26.76 2.35 -9.23
#